data_e9a9b4b705d843940b5fdf8a5f5e98f0
#
_entry.id   e9a9b4b705d843940b5fdf8a5f5e98f0
#
_cell.length_a   1.000
_cell.length_b   1.000
_cell.length_c   1.000
_cell.angle_alpha   90.00
_cell.angle_beta   90.00
_cell.angle_gamma   90.00
#
_symmetry.space_group_name_H-M   'P 1'
#
loop_
_entity.id
_entity.type
_entity.pdbx_description
1 polymer ?
#
loop_
_entity_poly.entity_id
_entity_poly.type
_entity_poly.pdbx_seq_one_letter_code
_entity_poly.pdbx_strand_id
1 'polypeptide(L)'
;MKRTGFRRPNDPPVLILTSLAGGPKHGHALAKDIEEFAGAKLGPGTLYGAITRLEQSGLIEPMSSDDARRRPYRITAAGAAVLADAIAEMSRVASVGSARLAHALGPVG
;
A
#
# COMPACT_ATOMS: atom_id res chain seq x y z
N MET A 1 -9.85 19.90 4.87
CA MET A 1 -9.11 19.47 4.67
C MET A 1 -8.94 18.37 4.11
N LYS A 2 -8.45 18.07 3.53
CA LYS A 2 -8.36 17.05 2.95
C LYS A 2 -7.52 16.19 3.38
N ARG A 3 -7.60 15.27 3.62
CA ARG A 3 -6.89 14.34 3.98
C ARG A 3 -6.45 13.58 3.03
N THR A 4 -5.50 13.09 3.04
CA THR A 4 -5.00 12.26 2.02
C THR A 4 -5.53 10.88 2.25
N GLY A 5 -6.25 10.35 1.32
CA GLY A 5 -6.90 9.07 1.50
C GLY A 5 -5.95 7.90 1.62
N PHE A 6 -4.68 8.03 1.19
CA PHE A 6 -3.80 6.87 1.22
C PHE A 6 -3.30 6.51 2.61
N ARG A 7 -3.81 7.16 3.64
CA ARG A 7 -3.49 6.79 4.99
C ARG A 7 -4.26 5.60 5.50
N ARG A 8 -5.28 5.20 4.78
CA ARG A 8 -6.06 4.05 5.20
C ARG A 8 -5.35 2.76 4.83
N PRO A 9 -5.49 1.72 5.66
CA PRO A 9 -4.81 0.45 5.38
C PRO A 9 -5.16 -0.16 4.03
N ASN A 10 -6.38 0.06 3.54
CA ASN A 10 -6.81 -0.55 2.29
C ASN A 10 -6.82 0.43 1.12
N ASP A 11 -6.18 1.59 1.25
CA ASP A 11 -6.06 2.50 0.12
C ASP A 11 -5.18 1.90 -0.95
N PRO A 12 -5.56 1.97 -2.21
CA PRO A 12 -4.75 1.39 -3.28
C PRO A 12 -3.30 1.84 -3.29
N PRO A 13 -2.96 3.13 -3.12
CA PRO A 13 -1.55 3.50 -3.08
C PRO A 13 -0.77 2.81 -1.96
N VAL A 14 -1.36 2.69 -0.77
CA VAL A 14 -0.70 2.03 0.35
C VAL A 14 -0.51 0.56 0.05
N LEU A 15 -1.52 -0.08 -0.53
CA LEU A 15 -1.44 -1.50 -0.86
C LEU A 15 -0.37 -1.77 -1.92
N ILE A 16 -0.29 -0.90 -2.93
CA ILE A 16 0.70 -1.04 -3.98
C ILE A 16 2.11 -0.85 -3.42
N LEU A 17 2.33 0.19 -2.63
CA LEU A 17 3.63 0.41 -2.03
C LEU A 17 4.02 -0.75 -1.12
N THR A 18 3.07 -1.28 -0.36
CA THR A 18 3.32 -2.42 0.51
C THR A 18 3.76 -3.64 -0.30
N SER A 19 3.05 -3.91 -1.39
CA SER A 19 3.40 -5.04 -2.24
C SER A 19 4.80 -4.88 -2.83
N LEU A 20 5.10 -3.68 -3.34
CA LEU A 20 6.40 -3.44 -3.97
C LEU A 20 7.54 -3.38 -2.98
N ALA A 21 7.26 -3.11 -1.71
CA ALA A 21 8.30 -3.17 -0.69
C ALA A 21 8.88 -4.57 -0.56
N GLY A 22 8.13 -5.58 -0.97
CA GLY A 22 8.60 -6.96 -0.97
C GLY A 22 9.40 -7.34 -2.20
N GLY A 23 9.46 -6.47 -3.18
CA GLY A 23 10.21 -6.72 -4.42
C GLY A 23 9.44 -6.22 -5.63
N PRO A 24 10.15 -6.00 -6.74
CA PRO A 24 9.50 -5.52 -7.97
C PRO A 24 8.45 -6.49 -8.49
N LYS A 25 7.38 -5.94 -9.07
CA LYS A 25 6.29 -6.75 -9.64
C LYS A 25 5.66 -6.00 -10.79
N HIS A 26 5.18 -6.73 -11.77
CA HIS A 26 4.32 -6.14 -12.81
C HIS A 26 2.88 -6.10 -12.29
N GLY A 27 2.02 -5.38 -13.02
CA GLY A 27 0.67 -5.08 -12.54
C GLY A 27 -0.16 -6.28 -12.15
N HIS A 28 -0.10 -7.35 -12.97
CA HIS A 28 -0.88 -8.54 -12.65
C HIS A 28 -0.43 -9.19 -11.34
N ALA A 29 0.88 -9.29 -11.15
CA ALA A 29 1.42 -9.86 -9.92
C ALA A 29 1.10 -8.97 -8.72
N LEU A 30 1.11 -7.66 -8.92
CA LEU A 30 0.70 -6.72 -7.89
C LEU A 30 -0.72 -6.98 -7.42
N ALA A 31 -1.65 -7.08 -8.37
CA ALA A 31 -3.05 -7.30 -8.04
C ALA A 31 -3.23 -8.59 -7.27
N LYS A 32 -2.54 -9.63 -7.71
CA LYS A 32 -2.64 -10.94 -7.07
C LYS A 32 -2.09 -10.90 -5.65
N ASP A 33 -0.93 -10.28 -5.47
CA ASP A 33 -0.32 -10.17 -4.16
C ASP A 33 -1.20 -9.39 -3.19
N ILE A 34 -1.75 -8.27 -3.65
CA ILE A 34 -2.63 -7.44 -2.83
C ILE A 34 -3.87 -8.22 -2.41
N GLU A 35 -4.44 -8.98 -3.33
CA GLU A 35 -5.60 -9.79 -3.00
C GLU A 35 -5.25 -10.82 -1.92
N GLU A 36 -4.06 -11.40 -2.00
CA GLU A 36 -3.64 -12.41 -1.03
C GLU A 36 -3.42 -11.84 0.36
N PHE A 37 -2.71 -10.70 0.48
CA PHE A 37 -2.40 -10.22 1.82
C PHE A 37 -3.46 -9.29 2.39
N ALA A 38 -4.22 -8.61 1.55
CA ALA A 38 -5.18 -7.63 2.03
C ALA A 38 -6.63 -8.05 1.81
N GLY A 39 -6.86 -9.10 1.04
CA GLY A 39 -8.21 -9.50 0.70
C GLY A 39 -8.91 -8.49 -0.18
N ALA A 40 -8.17 -7.55 -0.78
CA ALA A 40 -8.75 -6.49 -1.59
C ALA A 40 -8.56 -6.82 -3.07
N LYS A 41 -9.65 -6.83 -3.81
CA LYS A 41 -9.60 -7.10 -5.23
C LYS A 41 -9.70 -5.79 -5.98
N LEU A 42 -8.59 -5.32 -6.52
CA LEU A 42 -8.55 -4.06 -7.25
C LEU A 42 -8.88 -4.31 -8.72
N GLY A 43 -9.86 -3.57 -9.22
CA GLY A 43 -10.15 -3.62 -10.65
C GLY A 43 -9.03 -2.97 -11.44
N PRO A 44 -8.95 -3.26 -12.76
CA PRO A 44 -7.86 -2.71 -13.58
C PRO A 44 -7.79 -1.19 -13.57
N GLY A 45 -8.94 -0.52 -13.63
CA GLY A 45 -8.94 0.94 -13.63
C GLY A 45 -8.38 1.51 -12.35
N THR A 46 -8.77 0.96 -11.23
CA THR A 46 -8.28 1.41 -9.93
C THR A 46 -6.79 1.12 -9.78
N LEU A 47 -6.39 -0.10 -10.16
CA LEU A 47 -5.00 -0.51 -10.04
C LEU A 47 -4.08 0.35 -10.90
N TYR A 48 -4.36 0.43 -12.19
CA TYR A 48 -3.47 1.14 -13.10
C TYR A 48 -3.55 2.65 -12.93
N GLY A 49 -4.70 3.17 -12.50
CA GLY A 49 -4.81 4.57 -12.14
C GLY A 49 -3.92 4.93 -10.96
N ALA A 50 -3.91 4.07 -9.96
CA ALA A 50 -3.05 4.29 -8.79
C ALA A 50 -1.58 4.15 -9.16
N ILE A 51 -1.23 3.16 -9.98
CA ILE A 51 0.14 2.98 -10.44
C ILE A 51 0.62 4.25 -11.16
N THR A 52 -0.21 4.78 -12.06
CA THR A 52 0.14 5.99 -12.80
C THR A 52 0.41 7.15 -11.86
N ARG A 53 -0.46 7.35 -10.87
CA ARG A 53 -0.29 8.46 -9.93
C ARG A 53 0.96 8.28 -9.07
N LEU A 54 1.24 7.06 -8.63
CA LEU A 54 2.43 6.79 -7.84
C LEU A 54 3.69 7.03 -8.66
N GLU A 55 3.66 6.64 -9.92
CA GLU A 55 4.79 6.86 -10.82
C GLU A 55 5.01 8.34 -11.04
N GLN A 56 3.92 9.09 -11.30
CA GLN A 56 4.01 10.54 -11.51
C GLN A 56 4.53 11.26 -10.28
N SER A 57 4.24 10.73 -9.11
CA SER A 57 4.72 11.31 -7.85
C SER A 57 6.13 10.86 -7.47
N GLY A 58 6.73 9.99 -8.27
CA GLY A 58 8.08 9.52 -7.98
C GLY A 58 8.18 8.51 -6.87
N LEU A 59 7.06 7.88 -6.49
CA LEU A 59 7.07 6.91 -5.39
C LEU A 59 7.33 5.50 -5.86
N ILE A 60 7.10 5.24 -7.13
CA ILE A 60 7.49 4.00 -7.78
C ILE A 60 8.09 4.35 -9.14
N GLU A 61 8.81 3.42 -9.73
CA GLU A 61 9.37 3.64 -11.05
C GLU A 61 9.32 2.35 -11.86
N PRO A 62 9.13 2.48 -13.17
CA PRO A 62 9.14 1.29 -14.01
C PRO A 62 10.55 0.79 -14.21
N MET A 63 10.69 -0.52 -14.37
CA MET A 63 11.95 -1.14 -14.69
C MET A 63 11.95 -1.56 -16.14
N SER A 64 13.14 -1.71 -16.71
CA SER A 64 13.27 -2.15 -18.08
C SER A 64 12.70 -3.55 -18.26
N SER A 65 12.03 -3.77 -19.38
CA SER A 65 11.49 -5.08 -19.71
C SER A 65 11.41 -5.20 -21.21
N ASP A 66 11.66 -6.41 -21.72
CA ASP A 66 11.51 -6.68 -23.14
C ASP A 66 10.05 -6.65 -23.57
N ASP A 67 9.15 -6.89 -22.63
CA ASP A 67 7.71 -6.88 -22.90
C ASP A 67 7.08 -5.74 -22.13
N ALA A 68 6.67 -4.68 -22.84
CA ALA A 68 6.09 -3.50 -22.22
C ALA A 68 4.83 -3.82 -21.41
N ARG A 69 4.11 -4.88 -21.77
CA ARG A 69 2.90 -5.24 -21.06
C ARG A 69 3.19 -5.92 -19.74
N ARG A 70 4.42 -6.37 -19.54
CA ARG A 70 4.82 -7.03 -18.32
C ARG A 70 5.92 -6.26 -17.61
N ARG A 71 5.93 -4.94 -17.83
CA ARG A 71 6.94 -4.11 -17.21
C ARG A 71 6.77 -4.12 -15.70
N PRO A 72 7.81 -4.48 -14.96
CA PRO A 72 7.71 -4.42 -13.51
C PRO A 72 7.91 -3.01 -13.01
N TYR A 73 7.41 -2.77 -11.81
CA TYR A 73 7.62 -1.52 -11.09
C TYR A 73 8.34 -1.82 -9.80
N ARG A 74 9.06 -0.85 -9.31
CA ARG A 74 9.73 -0.98 -8.01
C ARG A 74 9.48 0.27 -7.19
N ILE A 75 9.51 0.10 -5.88
CA ILE A 75 9.36 1.22 -4.96
C ILE A 75 10.65 2.03 -4.96
N THR A 76 10.53 3.36 -4.92
CA THR A 76 11.68 4.23 -4.83
C THR A 76 11.97 4.54 -3.36
N ALA A 77 13.11 5.20 -3.10
CA ALA A 77 13.41 5.65 -1.74
C ALA A 77 12.32 6.58 -1.22
N ALA A 78 11.80 7.46 -2.09
CA ALA A 78 10.71 8.34 -1.70
C ALA A 78 9.45 7.54 -1.38
N GLY A 79 9.16 6.51 -2.17
CA GLY A 79 8.02 5.65 -1.91
C GLY A 79 8.15 4.90 -0.60
N ALA A 80 9.36 4.41 -0.31
CA ALA A 80 9.61 3.72 0.95
C ALA A 80 9.41 4.66 2.15
N ALA A 81 9.81 5.92 2.03
CA ALA A 81 9.63 6.89 3.10
C ALA A 81 8.14 7.17 3.33
N VAL A 82 7.37 7.34 2.26
CA VAL A 82 5.94 7.56 2.38
C VAL A 82 5.26 6.35 3.01
N LEU A 83 5.65 5.15 2.59
CA LEU A 83 5.09 3.94 3.15
C LEU A 83 5.44 3.80 4.64
N ALA A 84 6.69 4.11 5.01
CA ALA A 84 7.11 4.04 6.40
C ALA A 84 6.27 4.96 7.28
N ASP A 85 6.00 6.18 6.79
CA ASP A 85 5.18 7.13 7.54
C ASP A 85 3.74 6.61 7.69
N ALA A 86 3.19 6.05 6.62
CA ALA A 86 1.83 5.51 6.67
C ALA A 86 1.74 4.34 7.65
N ILE A 87 2.74 3.46 7.63
CA ILE A 87 2.77 2.32 8.54
C ILE A 87 2.89 2.79 9.99
N ALA A 88 3.77 3.77 10.24
CA ALA A 88 3.95 4.29 11.59
C ALA A 88 2.65 4.88 12.13
N GLU A 89 1.92 5.58 11.29
CA GLU A 89 0.65 6.17 11.68
C GLU A 89 -0.39 5.09 11.97
N MET A 90 -0.50 4.10 11.11
CA MET A 90 -1.43 3.00 11.32
C MET A 90 -1.07 2.20 12.58
N SER A 91 0.22 1.97 12.79
CA SER A 91 0.68 1.24 13.98
C SER A 91 0.36 1.98 15.26
N ARG A 92 0.52 3.30 15.24
CA ARG A 92 0.21 4.11 16.41
C ARG A 92 -1.28 4.04 16.76
N VAL A 93 -2.13 4.17 15.74
CA VAL A 93 -3.57 4.08 15.95
C VAL A 93 -3.93 2.69 16.45
N ALA A 94 -3.37 1.67 15.83
CA ALA A 94 -3.65 0.29 16.24
C ALA A 94 -3.23 0.04 17.68
N SER A 95 -2.07 0.56 18.07
CA SER A 95 -1.54 0.37 19.41
C SER A 95 -2.42 1.07 20.45
N VAL A 96 -2.76 2.33 20.18
CA VAL A 96 -3.61 3.08 21.09
C VAL A 96 -5.00 2.45 21.16
N GLY A 97 -5.55 2.09 20.00
CA GLY A 97 -6.87 1.49 19.96
C GLY A 97 -6.93 0.16 20.70
N SER A 98 -5.90 -0.66 20.52
CA SER A 98 -5.84 -1.97 21.21
C SER A 98 -5.79 -1.79 22.72
N ALA A 99 -4.97 -0.85 23.18
CA ALA A 99 -4.86 -0.61 24.62
C ALA A 99 -6.17 -0.09 25.21
N ARG A 100 -6.80 0.85 24.51
CA ARG A 100 -8.05 1.42 25.00
C ARG A 100 -9.19 0.43 24.93
N LEU A 101 -9.19 -0.40 23.90
CA LEU A 101 -10.22 -1.42 23.75
C LEU A 101 -10.12 -2.45 24.89
N ALA A 102 -8.90 -2.85 25.21
CA ALA A 102 -8.70 -3.78 26.33
C ALA A 102 -9.22 -3.19 27.62
N HIS A 103 -8.98 -1.88 27.83
CA HIS A 103 -9.48 -1.22 29.02
C HIS A 103 -11.01 -1.10 29.02
N ALA A 104 -11.57 -0.76 27.85
CA ALA A 104 -13.02 -0.62 27.73
C ALA A 104 -13.76 -1.92 27.95
N LEU A 105 -13.16 -3.04 27.53
CA LEU A 105 -13.76 -4.35 27.75
C LEU A 105 -13.64 -4.82 29.19
N GLY A 106 -12.74 -4.18 29.94
CA GLY A 106 -12.57 -4.50 31.34
C GLY A 106 -11.82 -5.79 31.55
N PRO A 107 -11.46 -6.04 32.82
CA PRO A 107 -10.82 -7.30 33.13
C PRO A 107 -11.78 -8.44 32.93
N VAL A 108 -11.28 -9.53 32.40
CA VAL A 108 -12.05 -10.72 32.22
C VAL A 108 -12.06 -11.42 33.55
N GLY A 109 -13.16 -11.49 34.02
CA GLY A 109 -13.35 -12.04 35.28
C GLY A 109 -13.14 -13.11 35.86
#